data_2679a62fea5b3bea4a713ee57168fb5c
#
_entry.id   2679a62fea5b3bea4a713ee57168fb5c
#
_cell.length_a   1.000
_cell.length_b   1.000
_cell.length_c   1.000
_cell.angle_alpha   90.00
_cell.angle_beta   90.00
_cell.angle_gamma   90.00
#
_symmetry.space_group_name_H-M   'P 1'
#
loop_
_entity.id
_entity.type
_entity.pdbx_description
1 polymer ?
#
loop_
_entity_poly.entity_id
_entity_poly.type
_entity_poly.pdbx_seq_one_letter_code
_entity_poly.pdbx_strand_id
1 'polypeptide(L)'
;DDIEDIVVGCAFQTGEQSFNIGKLTTFLTNMDVKTSGMTVDRWCGSSMEAIHIAAGKISLGAGKVFICGGVESMTRVNTGFDPIPYPENKNDNPHVYFSMGTTAENVAKKYNISRHEQQKFAISSHQKAHEAQTKGNFKNEIVSIGDCDTDGNIRPGSTMEKLDGLKLAFDENGTVTAATSSPLTD
;
A
#
# COMPACT_ATOMS: atom_id res chain seq x y z
N ASP A 1 -18.22 23.59 0.08
CA ASP A 1 -19.58 23.15 0.47
C ASP A 1 -20.26 22.24 -0.54
N ASP A 2 -19.57 21.90 -1.64
CA ASP A 2 -20.12 21.04 -2.70
C ASP A 2 -19.71 19.57 -2.56
N ILE A 3 -18.89 19.26 -1.55
CA ILE A 3 -18.40 17.89 -1.31
C ILE A 3 -19.43 17.11 -0.51
N GLU A 4 -19.96 16.06 -1.10
CA GLU A 4 -21.01 15.25 -0.50
C GLU A 4 -20.47 14.09 0.33
N ASP A 5 -19.32 13.54 -0.07
CA ASP A 5 -18.75 12.39 0.63
C ASP A 5 -17.23 12.33 0.46
N ILE A 6 -16.55 11.80 1.49
CA ILE A 6 -15.14 11.43 1.45
C ILE A 6 -15.03 9.92 1.57
N VAL A 7 -14.42 9.29 0.59
CA VAL A 7 -14.20 7.84 0.57
C VAL A 7 -12.72 7.55 0.76
N VAL A 8 -12.36 6.99 1.89
CA VAL A 8 -10.96 6.72 2.28
C VAL A 8 -10.68 5.22 2.31
N GLY A 9 -9.72 4.79 1.52
CA GLY A 9 -9.18 3.44 1.59
C GLY A 9 -8.27 3.27 2.81
N CYS A 10 -8.48 2.20 3.58
CA CYS A 10 -7.64 1.84 4.72
C CYS A 10 -7.74 0.34 4.98
N ALA A 11 -6.62 -0.37 4.94
CA ALA A 11 -6.59 -1.82 5.15
C ALA A 11 -6.60 -2.19 6.64
N PHE A 12 -5.83 -1.48 7.47
CA PHE A 12 -5.73 -1.76 8.90
C PHE A 12 -6.54 -0.75 9.72
N GLN A 13 -7.86 -0.96 9.78
CA GLN A 13 -8.79 -0.08 10.50
C GLN A 13 -8.74 -0.31 12.01
N THR A 14 -7.56 -0.21 12.60
CA THR A 14 -7.29 -0.39 14.02
C THR A 14 -6.49 0.77 14.60
N GLY A 15 -6.39 0.87 15.91
CA GLY A 15 -5.64 1.92 16.58
C GLY A 15 -6.11 3.31 16.16
N GLU A 16 -5.20 4.18 15.76
CA GLU A 16 -5.51 5.55 15.30
C GLU A 16 -6.20 5.61 13.93
N GLN A 17 -6.25 4.48 13.20
CA GLN A 17 -7.01 4.34 11.95
C GLN A 17 -8.38 3.68 12.16
N SER A 18 -8.78 3.47 13.40
CA SER A 18 -10.06 2.85 13.75
C SER A 18 -11.26 3.78 13.56
N PHE A 19 -12.44 3.25 13.85
CA PHE A 19 -13.73 3.88 13.58
C PHE A 19 -13.94 4.09 12.08
N ASN A 20 -14.41 5.25 11.69
CA ASN A 20 -14.58 5.64 10.30
C ASN A 20 -13.65 6.83 10.00
N ILE A 21 -12.38 6.52 9.65
CA ILE A 21 -11.39 7.57 9.43
C ILE A 21 -11.78 8.52 8.29
N GLY A 22 -12.51 8.03 7.29
CA GLY A 22 -13.06 8.88 6.23
C GLY A 22 -13.99 9.96 6.79
N LYS A 23 -14.87 9.62 7.74
CA LYS A 23 -15.71 10.61 8.41
C LYS A 23 -14.93 11.46 9.40
N LEU A 24 -14.01 10.89 10.16
CA LEU A 24 -13.20 11.65 11.10
C LEU A 24 -12.41 12.77 10.41
N THR A 25 -11.93 12.53 9.19
CA THR A 25 -11.21 13.52 8.39
C THR A 25 -12.05 14.76 8.12
N THR A 26 -13.37 14.64 7.94
CA THR A 26 -14.25 15.81 7.71
C THR A 26 -14.25 16.78 8.89
N PHE A 27 -14.13 16.28 10.12
CA PHE A 27 -14.07 17.12 11.31
C PHE A 27 -12.71 17.80 11.49
N LEU A 28 -11.63 17.15 11.06
CA LEU A 28 -10.27 17.70 11.14
C LEU A 28 -10.03 18.81 10.11
N THR A 29 -10.78 18.82 9.02
CA THR A 29 -10.60 19.73 7.89
C THR A 29 -11.64 20.87 7.83
N ASN A 30 -12.44 21.04 8.89
CA ASN A 30 -13.51 22.04 8.95
C ASN A 30 -14.50 21.98 7.78
N MET A 31 -14.76 20.82 7.25
CA MET A 31 -15.79 20.61 6.22
C MET A 31 -17.19 20.76 6.80
N ASP A 32 -18.16 20.96 5.93
CA ASP A 32 -19.57 21.02 6.33
C ASP A 32 -19.94 19.70 7.04
N VAL A 33 -20.67 19.83 8.14
CA VAL A 33 -21.15 18.66 8.91
C VAL A 33 -21.99 17.70 8.05
N LYS A 34 -22.58 18.21 6.98
CA LYS A 34 -23.36 17.42 6.02
C LYS A 34 -22.48 16.51 5.14
N THR A 35 -21.19 16.83 4.97
CA THR A 35 -20.28 16.00 4.20
C THR A 35 -20.19 14.64 4.87
N SER A 36 -20.59 13.61 4.15
CA SER A 36 -20.47 12.23 4.61
C SER A 36 -19.02 11.76 4.60
N GLY A 37 -18.76 10.61 5.15
CA GLY A 37 -17.44 9.97 5.08
C GLY A 37 -17.57 8.49 5.29
N MET A 38 -16.82 7.72 4.53
CA MET A 38 -16.72 6.27 4.69
C MET A 38 -15.28 5.78 4.57
N THR A 39 -15.02 4.66 5.21
CA THR A 39 -13.76 3.94 5.07
C THR A 39 -14.03 2.63 4.34
N VAL A 40 -13.18 2.29 3.38
CA VAL A 40 -13.30 1.06 2.58
C VAL A 40 -12.02 0.25 2.66
N ASP A 41 -12.17 -1.06 2.75
CA ASP A 41 -11.07 -2.01 2.74
C ASP A 41 -11.19 -2.94 1.52
N ARG A 42 -10.12 -2.96 0.75
CA ARG A 42 -9.79 -3.94 -0.30
C ARG A 42 -8.28 -4.14 -0.31
N TRP A 43 -7.69 -4.24 0.89
CA TRP A 43 -6.23 -4.33 1.07
C TRP A 43 -5.49 -3.24 0.26
N CYS A 44 -4.44 -3.60 -0.44
CA CYS A 44 -3.64 -2.66 -1.25
C CYS A 44 -4.43 -1.96 -2.36
N GLY A 45 -5.62 -2.44 -2.71
CA GLY A 45 -6.54 -1.84 -3.68
C GLY A 45 -7.59 -0.89 -3.10
N SER A 46 -7.53 -0.58 -1.80
CA SER A 46 -8.58 0.17 -1.10
C SER A 46 -8.83 1.56 -1.69
N SER A 47 -7.78 2.32 -1.99
CA SER A 47 -7.92 3.66 -2.57
C SER A 47 -8.47 3.63 -4.00
N MET A 48 -8.13 2.61 -4.78
CA MET A 48 -8.72 2.41 -6.11
C MET A 48 -10.22 2.07 -5.99
N GLU A 49 -10.59 1.25 -5.01
CA GLU A 49 -11.99 0.95 -4.72
C GLU A 49 -12.78 2.19 -4.30
N ALA A 50 -12.16 3.10 -3.54
CA ALA A 50 -12.77 4.39 -3.20
C ALA A 50 -13.17 5.18 -4.44
N ILE A 51 -12.31 5.21 -5.47
CA ILE A 51 -12.59 5.86 -6.75
C ILE A 51 -13.75 5.16 -7.48
N HIS A 52 -13.77 3.83 -7.51
CA HIS A 52 -14.85 3.06 -8.13
C HIS A 52 -16.20 3.31 -7.45
N ILE A 53 -16.22 3.38 -6.12
CA ILE A 53 -17.44 3.70 -5.35
C ILE A 53 -17.95 5.10 -5.71
N ALA A 54 -17.07 6.11 -5.71
CA ALA A 54 -17.44 7.48 -6.06
C ALA A 54 -17.97 7.57 -7.50
N ALA A 55 -17.27 6.95 -8.46
CA ALA A 55 -17.72 6.91 -9.85
C ALA A 55 -19.10 6.23 -10.01
N GLY A 56 -19.32 5.14 -9.29
CA GLY A 56 -20.61 4.45 -9.25
C GLY A 56 -21.73 5.34 -8.68
N LYS A 57 -21.47 6.03 -7.55
CA LYS A 57 -22.42 6.98 -6.94
C LYS A 57 -22.77 8.11 -7.91
N ILE A 58 -21.79 8.71 -8.59
CA ILE A 58 -22.01 9.76 -9.59
C ILE A 58 -22.86 9.24 -10.73
N SER A 59 -22.57 8.05 -11.24
CA SER A 59 -23.32 7.43 -12.33
C SER A 59 -24.78 7.16 -11.99
N LEU A 60 -25.06 6.87 -10.72
CA LEU A 60 -26.41 6.64 -10.20
C LEU A 60 -27.15 7.94 -9.79
N GLY A 61 -26.51 9.10 -9.91
CA GLY A 61 -27.06 10.36 -9.44
C GLY A 61 -27.13 10.50 -7.91
N ALA A 62 -26.36 9.68 -7.18
CA ALA A 62 -26.31 9.66 -5.72
C ALA A 62 -25.24 10.63 -5.17
N GLY A 63 -24.92 11.64 -5.90
CA GLY A 63 -23.99 12.72 -5.59
C GLY A 63 -23.23 13.20 -6.81
N LYS A 64 -22.51 14.31 -6.67
CA LYS A 64 -21.80 14.97 -7.79
C LYS A 64 -20.31 15.15 -7.52
N VAL A 65 -19.93 15.43 -6.26
CA VAL A 65 -18.55 15.76 -5.88
C VAL A 65 -18.11 14.89 -4.71
N PHE A 66 -17.04 14.14 -4.94
CA PHE A 66 -16.46 13.23 -3.95
C PHE A 66 -14.96 13.48 -3.82
N ILE A 67 -14.42 13.28 -2.62
CA ILE A 67 -12.98 13.18 -2.40
C ILE A 67 -12.66 11.69 -2.18
N CYS A 68 -11.70 11.17 -2.94
CA CYS A 68 -11.20 9.81 -2.77
C CYS A 68 -9.73 9.85 -2.36
N GLY A 69 -9.36 9.07 -1.38
CA GLY A 69 -7.99 9.00 -0.89
C GLY A 69 -7.72 7.68 -0.17
N GLY A 70 -6.58 7.60 0.46
CA GLY A 70 -6.21 6.47 1.29
C GLY A 70 -5.26 6.89 2.40
N VAL A 71 -5.26 6.11 3.46
CA VAL A 71 -4.38 6.28 4.61
C VAL A 71 -3.91 4.93 5.10
N GLU A 72 -2.64 4.84 5.41
CA GLU A 72 -2.08 3.67 6.06
C GLU A 72 -0.85 4.07 6.87
N SER A 73 -0.84 3.77 8.16
CA SER A 73 0.32 3.97 9.03
C SER A 73 0.90 2.61 9.42
N MET A 74 1.87 2.16 8.67
CA MET A 74 2.53 0.87 8.89
C MET A 74 3.42 0.88 10.12
N THR A 75 3.88 2.05 10.55
CA THR A 75 4.77 2.21 11.70
C THR A 75 4.01 2.29 13.03
N ARG A 76 2.91 3.02 13.07
CA ARG A 76 2.20 3.35 14.32
C ARG A 76 1.02 2.43 14.59
N VAL A 77 0.38 1.95 13.55
CA VAL A 77 -0.71 0.98 13.69
C VAL A 77 -0.13 -0.42 13.77
N ASN A 78 -0.47 -1.13 14.83
CA ASN A 78 -0.04 -2.51 14.97
C ASN A 78 -0.64 -3.36 13.84
N THR A 79 0.21 -3.73 12.90
CA THR A 79 -0.10 -4.66 11.83
C THR A 79 -0.01 -6.12 12.29
N GLY A 80 0.20 -6.34 13.58
CA GLY A 80 0.13 -7.65 14.24
C GLY A 80 -1.25 -8.24 14.05
N PHE A 81 -1.45 -8.76 12.88
CA PHE A 81 -2.63 -9.42 12.42
C PHE A 81 -2.56 -10.85 12.92
N ASP A 82 -3.36 -11.15 13.91
CA ASP A 82 -3.59 -12.52 14.35
C ASP A 82 -4.97 -12.96 13.84
N PRO A 83 -5.05 -13.33 12.55
CA PRO A 83 -6.32 -13.74 11.97
C PRO A 83 -6.75 -15.04 12.61
N ILE A 84 -8.02 -15.12 12.96
CA ILE A 84 -8.66 -16.40 13.29
C ILE A 84 -9.15 -16.98 11.97
N PRO A 85 -8.43 -17.93 11.37
CA PRO A 85 -8.83 -18.51 10.09
C PRO A 85 -10.13 -19.26 10.24
N TYR A 86 -11.02 -19.11 9.29
CA TYR A 86 -12.20 -19.97 9.20
C TYR A 86 -11.74 -21.42 8.97
N PRO A 87 -12.23 -22.38 9.75
CA PRO A 87 -11.80 -23.79 9.66
C PRO A 87 -11.89 -24.36 8.25
N GLU A 88 -12.95 -24.06 7.53
CA GLU A 88 -13.18 -24.51 6.15
C GLU A 88 -12.09 -23.95 5.22
N ASN A 89 -11.79 -22.65 5.31
CA ASN A 89 -10.73 -22.05 4.50
C ASN A 89 -9.35 -22.59 4.86
N LYS A 90 -9.11 -22.88 6.15
CA LYS A 90 -7.82 -23.43 6.58
C LYS A 90 -7.57 -24.83 5.99
N ASN A 91 -8.60 -25.62 5.87
CA ASN A 91 -8.51 -27.01 5.40
C ASN A 91 -8.57 -27.09 3.86
N ASP A 92 -9.52 -26.37 3.25
CA ASP A 92 -9.84 -26.51 1.82
C ASP A 92 -9.04 -25.49 0.95
N ASN A 93 -8.73 -24.34 1.51
CA ASN A 93 -8.05 -23.25 0.81
C ASN A 93 -6.94 -22.57 1.67
N PRO A 94 -5.96 -23.33 2.19
CA PRO A 94 -4.95 -22.77 3.11
C PRO A 94 -4.13 -21.62 2.51
N HIS A 95 -4.02 -21.57 1.19
CA HIS A 95 -3.29 -20.55 0.46
C HIS A 95 -3.89 -19.14 0.56
N VAL A 96 -5.16 -19.01 0.96
CA VAL A 96 -5.78 -17.68 1.17
C VAL A 96 -5.18 -16.91 2.35
N TYR A 97 -4.47 -17.63 3.23
CA TYR A 97 -3.76 -17.06 4.38
C TYR A 97 -2.25 -16.95 4.19
N PHE A 98 -1.74 -17.22 2.99
CA PHE A 98 -0.31 -17.07 2.71
C PHE A 98 0.13 -15.63 2.82
N SER A 99 1.32 -15.42 3.38
CA SER A 99 1.96 -14.10 3.35
C SER A 99 2.26 -13.68 1.91
N MET A 100 2.43 -12.38 1.70
CA MET A 100 2.80 -11.87 0.37
C MET A 100 4.18 -12.38 -0.07
N GLY A 101 5.09 -12.60 0.87
CA GLY A 101 6.39 -13.22 0.58
C GLY A 101 6.26 -14.65 0.07
N THR A 102 5.45 -15.48 0.73
CA THR A 102 5.14 -16.84 0.26
C THR A 102 4.46 -16.80 -1.11
N THR A 103 3.56 -15.86 -1.32
CA THR A 103 2.90 -15.68 -2.62
C THR A 103 3.92 -15.30 -3.71
N ALA A 104 4.86 -14.42 -3.40
CA ALA A 104 5.92 -14.02 -4.33
C ALA A 104 6.81 -15.22 -4.72
N GLU A 105 7.20 -16.07 -3.76
CA GLU A 105 7.96 -17.29 -4.05
C GLU A 105 7.15 -18.26 -4.94
N ASN A 106 5.85 -18.42 -4.68
CA ASN A 106 4.98 -19.23 -5.52
C ASN A 106 4.90 -18.70 -6.96
N VAL A 107 4.81 -17.39 -7.12
CA VAL A 107 4.81 -16.73 -8.44
C VAL A 107 6.15 -16.93 -9.14
N ALA A 108 7.26 -16.69 -8.44
CA ALA A 108 8.60 -16.89 -8.98
C ALA A 108 8.79 -18.33 -9.49
N LYS A 109 8.39 -19.32 -8.69
CA LYS A 109 8.45 -20.73 -9.05
C LYS A 109 7.52 -21.06 -10.23
N LYS A 110 6.28 -20.60 -10.21
CA LYS A 110 5.28 -20.88 -11.26
C LYS A 110 5.71 -20.36 -12.63
N TYR A 111 6.32 -19.18 -12.66
CA TYR A 111 6.70 -18.50 -13.90
C TYR A 111 8.20 -18.56 -14.19
N ASN A 112 8.97 -19.33 -13.40
CA ASN A 112 10.42 -19.48 -13.54
C ASN A 112 11.16 -18.14 -13.51
N ILE A 113 10.74 -17.22 -12.64
CA ILE A 113 11.39 -15.92 -12.49
C ILE A 113 12.60 -16.08 -11.57
N SER A 114 13.78 -15.89 -12.11
CA SER A 114 15.02 -16.04 -11.37
C SER A 114 15.26 -14.91 -10.37
N ARG A 115 16.02 -15.20 -9.30
CA ARG A 115 16.49 -14.18 -8.36
C ARG A 115 17.20 -13.02 -9.07
N HIS A 116 18.00 -13.33 -10.09
CA HIS A 116 18.72 -12.35 -10.87
C HIS A 116 17.81 -11.37 -11.62
N GLU A 117 16.71 -11.85 -12.20
CA GLU A 117 15.71 -11.00 -12.86
C GLU A 117 14.98 -10.09 -11.84
N GLN A 118 14.61 -10.63 -10.68
CA GLN A 118 14.02 -9.86 -9.59
C GLN A 118 14.96 -8.73 -9.13
N GLN A 119 16.25 -9.04 -8.94
CA GLN A 119 17.26 -8.06 -8.54
C GLN A 119 17.46 -6.96 -9.59
N LYS A 120 17.54 -7.32 -10.87
CA LYS A 120 17.60 -6.34 -11.97
C LYS A 120 16.42 -5.39 -11.96
N PHE A 121 15.22 -5.94 -11.75
CA PHE A 121 14.01 -5.13 -11.66
C PHE A 121 14.07 -4.16 -10.48
N ALA A 122 14.46 -4.63 -9.30
CA ALA A 122 14.59 -3.81 -8.11
C ALA A 122 15.62 -2.67 -8.29
N ILE A 123 16.79 -2.97 -8.84
CA ILE A 123 17.82 -1.96 -9.15
C ILE A 123 17.27 -0.92 -10.13
N SER A 124 16.64 -1.35 -11.21
CA SER A 124 16.04 -0.45 -12.20
C SER A 124 14.96 0.44 -11.58
N SER A 125 14.14 -0.11 -10.68
CA SER A 125 13.11 0.64 -9.96
C SER A 125 13.72 1.75 -9.10
N HIS A 126 14.74 1.44 -8.30
CA HIS A 126 15.44 2.42 -7.49
C HIS A 126 16.15 3.50 -8.33
N GLN A 127 16.76 3.13 -9.45
CA GLN A 127 17.41 4.08 -10.36
C GLN A 127 16.40 5.07 -10.95
N LYS A 128 15.28 4.57 -11.46
CA LYS A 128 14.21 5.42 -12.02
C LYS A 128 13.63 6.39 -10.98
N ALA A 129 13.38 5.90 -9.77
CA ALA A 129 12.88 6.73 -8.69
C ALA A 129 13.90 7.80 -8.29
N HIS A 130 15.19 7.43 -8.17
CA HIS A 130 16.25 8.37 -7.86
C HIS A 130 16.42 9.45 -8.93
N GLU A 131 16.38 9.08 -10.20
CA GLU A 131 16.43 10.05 -11.30
C GLU A 131 15.24 11.01 -11.27
N ALA A 132 14.03 10.51 -11.05
CA ALA A 132 12.83 11.32 -10.97
C ALA A 132 12.89 12.30 -9.79
N GLN A 133 13.35 11.83 -8.63
CA GLN A 133 13.56 12.66 -7.45
C GLN A 133 14.60 13.76 -7.70
N THR A 134 15.75 13.38 -8.25
CA THR A 134 16.86 14.33 -8.55
C THR A 134 16.46 15.38 -9.60
N LYS A 135 15.64 15.02 -10.57
CA LYS A 135 15.08 15.94 -11.57
C LYS A 135 13.95 16.82 -11.02
N GLY A 136 13.51 16.59 -9.78
CA GLY A 136 12.43 17.33 -9.15
C GLY A 136 11.04 17.01 -9.71
N ASN A 137 10.86 15.87 -10.34
CA ASN A 137 9.58 15.49 -10.96
C ASN A 137 8.43 15.40 -9.96
N PHE A 138 8.73 15.13 -8.69
CA PHE A 138 7.73 15.00 -7.62
C PHE A 138 7.48 16.31 -6.86
N LYS A 139 8.19 17.41 -7.18
CA LYS A 139 8.15 18.65 -6.41
C LYS A 139 6.74 19.24 -6.24
N ASN A 140 5.87 19.05 -7.21
CA ASN A 140 4.50 19.56 -7.17
C ASN A 140 3.49 18.58 -6.53
N GLU A 141 3.94 17.38 -6.15
CA GLU A 141 3.11 16.32 -5.61
C GLU A 141 3.39 16.08 -4.12
N ILE A 142 4.57 16.50 -3.64
CA ILE A 142 5.00 16.29 -2.26
C ILE A 142 4.55 17.46 -1.39
N VAL A 143 3.89 17.13 -0.29
CA VAL A 143 3.60 18.06 0.80
C VAL A 143 4.48 17.69 1.99
N SER A 144 5.34 18.63 2.41
CA SER A 144 6.23 18.39 3.56
C SER A 144 5.46 18.24 4.86
N ILE A 145 5.85 17.27 5.68
CA ILE A 145 5.30 17.05 7.01
C ILE A 145 6.44 17.08 8.01
N GLY A 146 6.50 18.13 8.83
CA GLY A 146 7.67 18.40 9.66
C GLY A 146 8.92 18.57 8.79
N ASP A 147 9.98 17.84 9.12
CA ASP A 147 11.25 17.86 8.39
C ASP A 147 11.29 16.81 7.25
N CYS A 148 10.20 16.10 7.00
CA CYS A 148 10.11 15.09 5.96
C CYS A 148 9.50 15.67 4.68
N ASP A 149 10.32 15.79 3.64
CA ASP A 149 9.95 16.31 2.31
C ASP A 149 10.45 15.41 1.16
N THR A 150 10.97 14.24 1.50
CA THR A 150 11.67 13.39 0.55
C THR A 150 11.42 11.92 0.84
N ASP A 151 11.27 11.08 -0.19
CA ASP A 151 11.21 9.63 -0.04
C ASP A 151 12.57 9.07 0.42
N GLY A 152 12.62 8.58 1.65
CA GLY A 152 13.81 7.97 2.26
C GLY A 152 14.05 6.51 1.88
N ASN A 153 13.18 5.88 1.10
CA ASN A 153 13.26 4.45 0.77
C ASN A 153 14.04 4.14 -0.50
N ILE A 154 14.37 5.17 -1.28
CA ILE A 154 15.14 5.01 -2.52
C ILE A 154 16.58 4.61 -2.20
N ARG A 155 17.10 3.57 -2.86
CA ARG A 155 18.45 3.00 -2.67
C ARG A 155 19.25 3.06 -3.98
N PRO A 156 19.75 4.23 -4.40
CA PRO A 156 20.42 4.41 -5.69
C PRO A 156 21.76 3.66 -5.79
N GLY A 157 22.36 3.32 -4.65
CA GLY A 157 23.61 2.55 -4.59
C GLY A 157 23.42 1.04 -4.61
N SER A 158 22.26 0.54 -5.02
CA SER A 158 22.00 -0.90 -5.17
C SER A 158 22.75 -1.45 -6.37
N THR A 159 23.50 -2.53 -6.18
CA THR A 159 24.24 -3.25 -7.23
C THR A 159 23.94 -4.74 -7.15
N MET A 160 24.12 -5.45 -8.25
CA MET A 160 23.91 -6.91 -8.27
C MET A 160 24.73 -7.61 -7.20
N GLU A 161 26.02 -7.26 -7.07
CA GLU A 161 26.94 -7.82 -6.09
C GLU A 161 26.44 -7.67 -4.65
N LYS A 162 25.91 -6.47 -4.29
CA LYS A 162 25.34 -6.24 -2.96
C LYS A 162 24.08 -7.08 -2.73
N LEU A 163 23.25 -7.22 -3.76
CA LEU A 163 22.00 -7.95 -3.66
C LEU A 163 22.22 -9.46 -3.60
N ASP A 164 23.23 -9.97 -4.29
CA ASP A 164 23.59 -11.40 -4.27
C ASP A 164 23.97 -11.87 -2.85
N GLY A 165 24.59 -11.01 -2.06
CA GLY A 165 24.96 -11.29 -0.69
C GLY A 165 23.80 -11.33 0.32
N LEU A 166 22.58 -10.96 -0.07
CA LEU A 166 21.44 -10.91 0.84
C LEU A 166 20.85 -12.30 1.13
N LYS A 167 20.41 -12.48 2.36
CA LYS A 167 19.72 -13.69 2.78
C LYS A 167 18.32 -13.77 2.15
N LEU A 168 17.87 -15.00 1.90
CA LEU A 168 16.50 -15.28 1.54
C LEU A 168 15.56 -14.90 2.69
N ALA A 169 14.39 -14.36 2.37
CA ALA A 169 13.52 -13.75 3.36
C ALA A 169 12.33 -14.64 3.77
N PHE A 170 11.84 -15.49 2.88
CA PHE A 170 10.57 -16.22 3.09
C PHE A 170 10.68 -17.74 2.91
N ASP A 171 11.61 -18.21 2.13
CA ASP A 171 11.83 -19.65 1.86
C ASP A 171 13.33 -19.89 1.78
N GLU A 172 13.85 -20.87 2.52
CA GLU A 172 15.27 -21.23 2.52
C GLU A 172 15.78 -21.69 1.14
N ASN A 173 14.88 -22.17 0.30
CA ASN A 173 15.16 -22.59 -1.08
C ASN A 173 14.55 -21.63 -2.11
N GLY A 174 14.15 -20.44 -1.68
CA GLY A 174 13.49 -19.45 -2.50
C GLY A 174 14.41 -18.53 -3.27
N THR A 175 13.86 -17.40 -3.67
CA THR A 175 14.54 -16.40 -4.50
C THR A 175 14.36 -14.98 -3.97
N VAL A 176 13.37 -14.74 -3.13
CA VAL A 176 12.98 -13.41 -2.65
C VAL A 176 13.84 -12.99 -1.47
N THR A 177 14.32 -11.74 -1.52
CA THR A 177 15.13 -11.13 -0.47
C THR A 177 14.52 -9.81 0.01
N ALA A 178 15.08 -9.21 1.04
CA ALA A 178 14.67 -7.88 1.48
C ALA A 178 14.80 -6.81 0.37
N ALA A 179 15.78 -6.94 -0.53
CA ALA A 179 15.96 -5.98 -1.62
C ALA A 179 14.94 -6.13 -2.77
N THR A 180 14.25 -7.26 -2.85
CA THR A 180 13.19 -7.52 -3.83
C THR A 180 11.80 -7.52 -3.21
N SER A 181 11.70 -7.01 -1.99
CA SER A 181 10.46 -6.89 -1.21
C SER A 181 10.20 -5.43 -0.86
N SER A 182 8.92 -5.06 -0.76
CA SER A 182 8.52 -3.77 -0.22
C SER A 182 8.82 -3.71 1.29
N PRO A 183 9.40 -2.63 1.81
CA PRO A 183 9.56 -2.46 3.24
C PRO A 183 8.21 -2.17 3.92
N LEU A 184 8.17 -2.36 5.26
CA LEU A 184 7.07 -1.87 6.09
C LEU A 184 7.33 -0.39 6.39
N THR A 185 6.71 0.49 5.63
CA THR A 185 6.91 1.95 5.70
C THR A 185 5.61 2.70 5.48
N ASP A 186 5.58 3.89 6.00
CA ASP A 186 4.49 4.86 5.78
C ASP A 186 4.70 5.64 4.49
#